data_15b7d85dc12ee74a426557c6a0700fa7
#
_entry.id   15b7d85dc12ee74a426557c6a0700fa7
#
_cell.length_a   1.000
_cell.length_b   1.000
_cell.length_c   1.000
_cell.angle_alpha   90.00
_cell.angle_beta   90.00
_cell.angle_gamma   90.00
#
_symmetry.space_group_name_H-M   'P 1'
#
loop_
_entity.id
_entity.type
_entity.pdbx_description
1 polymer ?
#
loop_
_entity_poly.entity_id
_entity_poly.type
_entity_poly.pdbx_seq_one_letter_code
_entity_poly.pdbx_strand_id
1 'polypeptide(L)'
;MATIEELESLRWDLRRDCVDIIMAGAGGHIGGDMSVIDALMTLYANHLNISPETVDDPNRDRFVLSKGHAMEAYYAVLCHEGYLDLGDVKARFSKFGSPYIGHPNNKLKGIEMNSGSLGHGLPVAVGMALAGKMDGRDYRVYTIMGDGELAEGSVWEGAMSGGNYQLDNLCALVDRNRLQISGSTEDVMKQDSQEERWAAFGWNVLSIPGNDVQAIDAALTLAAETCGKPTVIILNTVKGYGSPVMEDKAGWHHHLPNDEEYAQIIADFAAHKEAING
;
A
#
# COMPACT_ATOMS: atom_id res chain seq x y z
N MET A 1 -8.34 -5.65 16.95
CA MET A 1 -7.87 -4.32 16.51
C MET A 1 -6.69 -3.93 17.38
N ALA A 2 -5.59 -3.55 16.74
CA ALA A 2 -4.40 -3.05 17.43
C ALA A 2 -4.61 -1.60 17.87
N THR A 3 -3.98 -1.19 18.98
CA THR A 3 -3.97 0.22 19.41
C THR A 3 -3.01 1.03 18.53
N ILE A 4 -3.16 2.36 18.52
CA ILE A 4 -2.24 3.24 17.76
C ILE A 4 -0.81 3.06 18.29
N GLU A 5 -0.60 2.92 19.58
CA GLU A 5 0.72 2.70 20.19
C GLU A 5 1.35 1.37 19.71
N GLU A 6 0.58 0.30 19.63
CA GLU A 6 1.04 -0.98 19.07
C GLU A 6 1.43 -0.85 17.60
N LEU A 7 0.62 -0.13 16.80
CA LEU A 7 0.92 0.12 15.40
C LEU A 7 2.15 1.01 15.20
N GLU A 8 2.32 2.06 16.04
CA GLU A 8 3.50 2.92 16.03
C GLU A 8 4.79 2.14 16.33
N SER A 9 4.73 1.12 17.18
CA SER A 9 5.87 0.24 17.43
C SER A 9 6.08 -0.77 16.28
N LEU A 10 5.01 -1.41 15.81
CA LEU A 10 5.02 -2.44 14.77
C LEU A 10 5.59 -1.93 13.45
N ARG A 11 5.29 -0.69 13.05
CA ARG A 11 5.72 -0.10 11.78
C ARG A 11 7.23 -0.20 11.54
N TRP A 12 8.04 -0.18 12.59
CA TRP A 12 9.49 -0.25 12.51
C TRP A 12 9.98 -1.68 12.33
N ASP A 13 9.31 -2.66 12.94
CA ASP A 13 9.60 -4.08 12.73
C ASP A 13 9.28 -4.47 11.28
N LEU A 14 8.13 -4.03 10.75
CA LEU A 14 7.74 -4.31 9.36
C LEU A 14 8.69 -3.66 8.36
N ARG A 15 9.17 -2.43 8.62
CA ARG A 15 10.20 -1.78 7.79
C ARG A 15 11.50 -2.58 7.78
N ARG A 16 11.93 -3.06 8.93
CA ARG A 16 13.10 -3.92 9.03
C ARG A 16 12.92 -5.21 8.24
N ASP A 17 11.80 -5.90 8.42
CA ASP A 17 11.50 -7.14 7.70
C ASP A 17 11.46 -6.93 6.18
N CYS A 18 10.89 -5.81 5.73
CA CYS A 18 10.88 -5.42 4.32
C CYS A 18 12.31 -5.22 3.77
N VAL A 19 13.15 -4.46 4.47
CA VAL A 19 14.56 -4.27 4.05
C VAL A 19 15.31 -5.60 4.04
N ASP A 20 15.10 -6.45 5.02
CA ASP A 20 15.71 -7.78 5.09
C ASP A 20 15.28 -8.69 3.90
N ILE A 21 14.02 -8.61 3.46
CA ILE A 21 13.53 -9.32 2.27
C ILE A 21 14.26 -8.81 1.02
N ILE A 22 14.38 -7.49 0.86
CA ILE A 22 15.07 -6.84 -0.25
C ILE A 22 16.55 -7.28 -0.30
N MET A 23 17.24 -7.27 0.83
CA MET A 23 18.62 -7.69 0.93
C MET A 23 18.80 -9.17 0.57
N ALA A 24 17.92 -10.04 1.05
CA ALA A 24 17.95 -11.48 0.77
C ALA A 24 17.70 -11.79 -0.72
N GLY A 25 16.86 -11.02 -1.39
CA GLY A 25 16.54 -11.14 -2.82
C GLY A 25 17.51 -10.43 -3.77
N ALA A 26 18.42 -9.63 -3.22
CA ALA A 26 19.34 -8.76 -3.95
C ALA A 26 18.62 -7.80 -4.92
N GLY A 27 17.46 -7.25 -4.51
CA GLY A 27 16.68 -6.28 -5.27
C GLY A 27 15.28 -6.07 -4.72
N GLY A 28 14.70 -4.92 -5.00
CA GLY A 28 13.37 -4.51 -4.56
C GLY A 28 13.13 -3.03 -4.81
N HIS A 29 11.96 -2.52 -4.39
CA HIS A 29 11.56 -1.12 -4.63
C HIS A 29 11.49 -0.33 -3.31
N ILE A 30 12.58 -0.38 -2.55
CA ILE A 30 12.70 0.08 -1.16
C ILE A 30 12.05 1.44 -0.88
N GLY A 31 12.24 2.45 -1.75
CA GLY A 31 11.68 3.77 -1.51
C GLY A 31 10.15 3.80 -1.51
N GLY A 32 9.54 3.04 -2.42
CA GLY A 32 8.09 2.91 -2.52
C GLY A 32 7.48 1.97 -1.48
N ASP A 33 8.27 1.02 -0.97
CA ASP A 33 7.89 0.15 0.15
C ASP A 33 7.80 0.95 1.44
N MET A 34 8.84 1.73 1.75
CA MET A 34 8.92 2.50 2.99
C MET A 34 7.84 3.57 3.10
N SER A 35 7.39 4.16 1.98
CA SER A 35 6.32 5.15 2.00
C SER A 35 4.95 4.56 2.36
N VAL A 36 4.67 3.28 2.01
CA VAL A 36 3.33 2.70 2.04
C VAL A 36 3.08 1.74 3.22
N ILE A 37 4.12 1.30 3.92
CA ILE A 37 4.01 0.31 5.01
C ILE A 37 2.99 0.71 6.07
N ASP A 38 2.95 2.00 6.47
CA ASP A 38 2.02 2.49 7.50
C ASP A 38 0.57 2.27 7.09
N ALA A 39 0.25 2.57 5.82
CA ALA A 39 -1.09 2.37 5.29
C ALA A 39 -1.46 0.88 5.15
N LEU A 40 -0.54 0.05 4.64
CA LEU A 40 -0.74 -1.40 4.53
C LEU A 40 -0.98 -2.03 5.90
N MET A 41 -0.10 -1.74 6.86
CA MET A 41 -0.18 -2.26 8.22
C MET A 41 -1.50 -1.88 8.89
N THR A 42 -1.84 -0.58 8.89
CA THR A 42 -3.07 -0.09 9.55
C THR A 42 -4.33 -0.69 8.91
N LEU A 43 -4.33 -0.82 7.57
CA LEU A 43 -5.43 -1.42 6.83
C LEU A 43 -5.65 -2.89 7.25
N TYR A 44 -4.59 -3.70 7.30
CA TYR A 44 -4.67 -5.12 7.64
C TYR A 44 -4.99 -5.35 9.11
N ALA A 45 -4.38 -4.59 10.02
CA ALA A 45 -4.56 -4.76 11.46
C ALA A 45 -5.97 -4.35 11.96
N ASN A 46 -6.56 -3.29 11.38
CA ASN A 46 -7.75 -2.67 11.97
C ASN A 46 -8.98 -2.60 11.05
N HIS A 47 -8.83 -2.67 9.73
CA HIS A 47 -9.93 -2.30 8.82
C HIS A 47 -10.36 -3.41 7.85
N LEU A 48 -9.48 -4.36 7.51
CA LEU A 48 -9.85 -5.45 6.63
C LEU A 48 -10.51 -6.61 7.40
N ASN A 49 -11.69 -7.01 6.95
CA ASN A 49 -12.33 -8.24 7.39
C ASN A 49 -11.82 -9.44 6.58
N ILE A 50 -10.58 -9.82 6.83
CA ILE A 50 -9.93 -10.98 6.21
C ILE A 50 -8.84 -11.53 7.15
N SER A 51 -8.69 -12.85 7.17
CA SER A 51 -7.62 -13.55 7.89
C SER A 51 -7.12 -14.74 7.07
N PRO A 52 -6.00 -15.36 7.46
CA PRO A 52 -5.57 -16.62 6.83
C PRO A 52 -6.63 -17.71 6.82
N GLU A 53 -7.49 -17.78 7.83
CA GLU A 53 -8.57 -18.77 7.96
C GLU A 53 -9.77 -18.44 7.08
N THR A 54 -10.03 -17.14 6.82
CA THR A 54 -11.20 -16.67 6.08
C THR A 54 -10.89 -16.27 4.64
N VAL A 55 -9.68 -16.53 4.16
CA VAL A 55 -9.21 -16.11 2.82
C VAL A 55 -10.08 -16.63 1.67
N ASP A 56 -10.79 -17.74 1.87
CA ASP A 56 -11.70 -18.33 0.88
C ASP A 56 -13.18 -17.94 1.12
N ASP A 57 -13.50 -17.16 2.16
CA ASP A 57 -14.85 -16.68 2.42
C ASP A 57 -15.27 -15.69 1.32
N PRO A 58 -16.39 -15.95 0.61
CA PRO A 58 -16.87 -15.01 -0.41
C PRO A 58 -17.31 -13.66 0.13
N ASN A 59 -17.54 -13.52 1.43
CA ASN A 59 -17.96 -12.27 2.09
C ASN A 59 -16.81 -11.48 2.73
N ARG A 60 -15.57 -11.99 2.66
CA ARG A 60 -14.40 -11.25 3.13
C ARG A 60 -14.16 -9.99 2.31
N ASP A 61 -13.47 -9.03 2.88
CA ASP A 61 -13.00 -7.86 2.13
C ASP A 61 -11.96 -8.23 1.06
N ARG A 62 -11.72 -7.33 0.14
CA ARG A 62 -10.77 -7.47 -0.97
C ARG A 62 -9.73 -6.37 -0.92
N PHE A 63 -8.47 -6.74 -1.12
CA PHE A 63 -7.38 -5.78 -1.24
C PHE A 63 -6.58 -5.98 -2.52
N VAL A 64 -6.36 -4.88 -3.26
CA VAL A 64 -5.59 -4.86 -4.50
C VAL A 64 -4.41 -3.89 -4.34
N LEU A 65 -3.19 -4.40 -4.35
CA LEU A 65 -1.99 -3.57 -4.43
C LEU A 65 -1.75 -3.16 -5.89
N SER A 66 -2.26 -1.99 -6.31
CA SER A 66 -2.14 -1.50 -7.69
C SER A 66 -0.70 -1.09 -8.00
N LYS A 67 -0.02 -0.35 -7.08
CA LYS A 67 1.43 -0.13 -7.13
C LYS A 67 2.18 -1.43 -6.78
N GLY A 68 2.07 -2.42 -7.66
CA GLY A 68 2.54 -3.78 -7.40
C GLY A 68 4.03 -3.90 -7.07
N HIS A 69 4.81 -2.87 -7.39
CA HIS A 69 6.23 -2.78 -7.04
C HIS A 69 6.49 -2.55 -5.54
N ALA A 70 5.49 -2.25 -4.69
CA ALA A 70 5.64 -2.24 -3.22
C ALA A 70 5.32 -3.62 -2.62
N MET A 71 5.80 -4.69 -3.26
CA MET A 71 5.48 -6.06 -2.85
C MET A 71 6.26 -6.48 -1.62
N GLU A 72 7.46 -5.98 -1.41
CA GLU A 72 8.31 -6.34 -0.29
C GLU A 72 7.69 -5.83 1.03
N ALA A 73 7.12 -4.62 1.02
CA ALA A 73 6.31 -4.10 2.12
C ALA A 73 5.07 -4.97 2.37
N TYR A 74 4.40 -5.38 1.29
CA TYR A 74 3.22 -6.24 1.40
C TYR A 74 3.56 -7.62 1.92
N TYR A 75 4.71 -8.21 1.54
CA TYR A 75 5.21 -9.45 2.14
C TYR A 75 5.44 -9.30 3.65
N ALA A 76 6.06 -8.22 4.10
CA ALA A 76 6.28 -8.00 5.52
C ALA A 76 4.96 -8.00 6.31
N VAL A 77 3.93 -7.29 5.80
CA VAL A 77 2.59 -7.27 6.40
C VAL A 77 1.93 -8.64 6.34
N LEU A 78 1.93 -9.34 5.19
CA LEU A 78 1.33 -10.68 5.07
C LEU A 78 2.01 -11.72 5.96
N CYS A 79 3.31 -11.61 6.19
CA CYS A 79 4.03 -12.48 7.12
C CYS A 79 3.62 -12.19 8.57
N HIS A 80 3.51 -10.92 8.94
CA HIS A 80 3.05 -10.52 10.28
C HIS A 80 1.64 -11.02 10.56
N GLU A 81 0.74 -10.89 9.60
CA GLU A 81 -0.66 -11.33 9.69
C GLU A 81 -0.84 -12.86 9.54
N GLY A 82 0.25 -13.62 9.39
CA GLY A 82 0.24 -15.09 9.37
C GLY A 82 -0.20 -15.73 8.05
N TYR A 83 -0.28 -14.98 6.96
CA TYR A 83 -0.56 -15.55 5.62
C TYR A 83 0.63 -16.29 5.05
N LEU A 84 1.84 -15.82 5.33
CA LEU A 84 3.10 -16.33 4.81
C LEU A 84 4.12 -16.51 5.95
N ASP A 85 5.13 -17.34 5.72
CA ASP A 85 6.26 -17.50 6.64
C ASP A 85 7.42 -16.57 6.21
N LEU A 86 7.86 -15.68 7.10
CA LEU A 86 8.91 -14.69 6.82
C LEU A 86 10.24 -15.37 6.46
N GLY A 87 10.57 -16.50 7.12
CA GLY A 87 11.79 -17.25 6.84
C GLY A 87 11.77 -17.84 5.44
N ASP A 88 10.63 -18.42 5.02
CA ASP A 88 10.46 -18.96 3.66
C ASP A 88 10.48 -17.83 2.60
N VAL A 89 9.83 -16.69 2.87
CA VAL A 89 9.89 -15.53 1.98
C VAL A 89 11.33 -15.06 1.80
N LYS A 90 12.07 -14.79 2.88
CA LYS A 90 13.49 -14.38 2.82
C LYS A 90 14.37 -15.39 2.09
N ALA A 91 14.19 -16.67 2.35
CA ALA A 91 14.99 -17.73 1.72
C ALA A 91 14.78 -17.85 0.21
N ARG A 92 13.56 -17.51 -0.27
CA ARG A 92 13.12 -17.80 -1.63
C ARG A 92 12.77 -16.58 -2.47
N PHE A 93 12.72 -15.37 -1.88
CA PHE A 93 12.40 -14.14 -2.61
C PHE A 93 13.33 -13.95 -3.81
N SER A 94 12.76 -13.66 -4.96
CA SER A 94 13.49 -13.43 -6.23
C SER A 94 14.35 -14.60 -6.71
N LYS A 95 14.16 -15.82 -6.18
CA LYS A 95 14.87 -17.01 -6.64
C LYS A 95 14.12 -17.68 -7.79
N PHE A 96 14.87 -18.33 -8.70
CA PHE A 96 14.28 -19.07 -9.82
C PHE A 96 13.28 -20.14 -9.35
N GLY A 97 12.09 -20.13 -9.94
CA GLY A 97 11.01 -21.07 -9.59
C GLY A 97 10.27 -20.77 -8.28
N SER A 98 10.62 -19.68 -7.59
CA SER A 98 9.90 -19.22 -6.40
C SER A 98 8.59 -18.54 -6.76
N PRO A 99 7.52 -18.68 -5.94
CA PRO A 99 6.32 -17.86 -6.09
C PRO A 99 6.50 -16.43 -5.55
N TYR A 100 7.55 -16.19 -4.75
CA TYR A 100 7.84 -14.88 -4.14
C TYR A 100 8.65 -14.04 -5.10
N ILE A 101 7.95 -13.21 -5.86
CA ILE A 101 8.52 -12.28 -6.87
C ILE A 101 8.27 -10.84 -6.45
N GLY A 102 8.97 -9.87 -7.02
CA GLY A 102 8.85 -8.45 -6.68
C GLY A 102 7.54 -7.77 -7.11
N HIS A 103 6.49 -8.56 -7.37
CA HIS A 103 5.14 -8.08 -7.69
C HIS A 103 4.09 -9.08 -7.17
N PRO A 104 2.85 -8.67 -6.91
CA PRO A 104 1.79 -9.56 -6.45
C PRO A 104 1.55 -10.75 -7.37
N ASN A 105 1.48 -11.91 -6.77
CA ASN A 105 1.21 -13.19 -7.44
C ASN A 105 0.03 -13.87 -6.74
N ASN A 106 -1.10 -13.98 -7.41
CA ASN A 106 -2.35 -14.54 -6.88
C ASN A 106 -2.32 -16.06 -6.67
N LYS A 107 -1.18 -16.70 -6.86
CA LYS A 107 -0.95 -18.07 -6.39
C LYS A 107 -0.58 -18.11 -4.92
N LEU A 108 -0.24 -16.98 -4.33
CA LEU A 108 0.02 -16.85 -2.89
C LEU A 108 -1.29 -16.54 -2.15
N LYS A 109 -1.41 -17.11 -0.97
CA LYS A 109 -2.56 -16.92 -0.10
C LYS A 109 -2.70 -15.44 0.29
N GLY A 110 -3.91 -14.89 0.21
CA GLY A 110 -4.19 -13.49 0.56
C GLY A 110 -3.94 -12.46 -0.55
N ILE A 111 -3.50 -12.87 -1.75
CA ILE A 111 -3.28 -11.97 -2.89
C ILE A 111 -4.37 -12.14 -3.94
N GLU A 112 -5.15 -11.07 -4.19
CA GLU A 112 -6.33 -11.10 -5.07
C GLU A 112 -5.98 -11.22 -6.55
N MET A 113 -4.98 -10.47 -7.01
CA MET A 113 -4.64 -10.44 -8.43
C MET A 113 -3.14 -10.24 -8.65
N ASN A 114 -2.67 -10.67 -9.80
CA ASN A 114 -1.34 -10.30 -10.28
C ASN A 114 -1.36 -8.81 -10.66
N SER A 115 -0.44 -8.02 -10.16
CA SER A 115 -0.29 -6.61 -10.51
C SER A 115 1.15 -6.29 -10.90
N GLY A 116 1.42 -5.03 -11.31
CA GLY A 116 2.72 -4.59 -11.82
C GLY A 116 2.58 -3.79 -13.12
N SER A 117 1.52 -4.06 -13.92
CA SER A 117 1.06 -3.14 -14.94
C SER A 117 0.27 -2.04 -14.25
N LEU A 118 0.90 -0.87 -14.06
CA LEU A 118 0.29 0.24 -13.34
C LEU A 118 -1.02 0.70 -13.98
N GLY A 119 -1.91 1.29 -13.19
CA GLY A 119 -3.20 1.79 -13.62
C GLY A 119 -4.32 0.75 -13.70
N HIS A 120 -4.04 -0.55 -13.48
CA HIS A 120 -5.05 -1.61 -13.61
C HIS A 120 -5.73 -1.99 -12.28
N GLY A 121 -5.10 -1.70 -11.14
CA GLY A 121 -5.66 -2.11 -9.84
C GLY A 121 -6.98 -1.43 -9.52
N LEU A 122 -7.11 -0.12 -9.77
CA LEU A 122 -8.37 0.59 -9.51
C LEU A 122 -9.53 0.08 -10.39
N PRO A 123 -9.41 -0.06 -11.73
CA PRO A 123 -10.49 -0.64 -12.54
C PRO A 123 -10.93 -2.03 -12.09
N VAL A 124 -9.98 -2.88 -11.68
CA VAL A 124 -10.30 -4.21 -11.15
C VAL A 124 -11.01 -4.09 -9.80
N ALA A 125 -10.55 -3.22 -8.90
CA ALA A 125 -11.21 -2.96 -7.61
C ALA A 125 -12.65 -2.41 -7.81
N VAL A 126 -12.88 -1.55 -8.80
CA VAL A 126 -14.21 -1.09 -9.21
C VAL A 126 -15.10 -2.26 -9.61
N GLY A 127 -14.58 -3.19 -10.44
CA GLY A 127 -15.31 -4.39 -10.85
C GLY A 127 -15.68 -5.29 -9.66
N MET A 128 -14.75 -5.48 -8.71
CA MET A 128 -15.00 -6.24 -7.48
C MET A 128 -16.06 -5.57 -6.60
N ALA A 129 -15.96 -4.25 -6.40
CA ALA A 129 -16.93 -3.51 -5.59
C ALA A 129 -18.34 -3.52 -6.21
N LEU A 130 -18.43 -3.36 -7.53
CA LEU A 130 -19.69 -3.44 -8.26
C LEU A 130 -20.30 -4.84 -8.15
N ALA A 131 -19.51 -5.90 -8.31
CA ALA A 131 -19.97 -7.28 -8.15
C ALA A 131 -20.54 -7.52 -6.74
N GLY A 132 -19.87 -7.02 -5.68
CA GLY A 132 -20.40 -7.10 -4.33
C GLY A 132 -21.77 -6.47 -4.18
N LYS A 133 -21.95 -5.26 -4.71
CA LYS A 133 -23.28 -4.59 -4.69
C LYS A 133 -24.33 -5.34 -5.49
N MET A 134 -24.00 -5.87 -6.66
CA MET A 134 -24.92 -6.66 -7.49
C MET A 134 -25.34 -7.96 -6.81
N ASP A 135 -24.43 -8.59 -6.08
CA ASP A 135 -24.69 -9.83 -5.32
C ASP A 135 -25.35 -9.57 -3.95
N GLY A 136 -25.56 -8.31 -3.55
CA GLY A 136 -26.10 -7.93 -2.23
C GLY A 136 -25.18 -8.32 -1.08
N ARG A 137 -23.87 -8.24 -1.28
CA ARG A 137 -22.83 -8.53 -0.27
C ARG A 137 -22.29 -7.27 0.35
N ASP A 138 -21.90 -7.34 1.61
CA ASP A 138 -21.48 -6.19 2.42
C ASP A 138 -19.96 -6.01 2.43
N TYR A 139 -19.18 -6.83 1.71
CA TYR A 139 -17.73 -6.70 1.71
C TYR A 139 -17.26 -5.37 1.09
N ARG A 140 -16.15 -4.90 1.58
CA ARG A 140 -15.48 -3.71 1.07
C ARG A 140 -14.29 -4.09 0.19
N VAL A 141 -13.93 -3.16 -0.69
CA VAL A 141 -12.76 -3.31 -1.58
C VAL A 141 -11.82 -2.13 -1.35
N TYR A 142 -10.55 -2.46 -1.15
CA TYR A 142 -9.50 -1.47 -0.96
C TYR A 142 -8.43 -1.63 -2.05
N THR A 143 -7.86 -0.51 -2.49
CA THR A 143 -6.73 -0.52 -3.42
C THR A 143 -5.73 0.56 -3.06
N ILE A 144 -4.43 0.29 -3.22
CA ILE A 144 -3.36 1.27 -3.03
C ILE A 144 -2.65 1.50 -4.36
N MET A 145 -2.61 2.77 -4.78
CA MET A 145 -1.94 3.26 -5.98
C MET A 145 -0.75 4.15 -5.63
N GLY A 146 0.21 4.29 -6.52
CA GLY A 146 1.22 5.34 -6.46
C GLY A 146 0.73 6.63 -7.15
N ASP A 147 1.28 7.77 -6.76
CA ASP A 147 0.96 9.05 -7.42
C ASP A 147 1.47 9.11 -8.87
N GLY A 148 2.67 8.59 -9.14
CA GLY A 148 3.16 8.45 -10.53
C GLY A 148 2.27 7.56 -11.39
N GLU A 149 1.60 6.57 -10.80
CA GLU A 149 0.62 5.71 -11.46
C GLU A 149 -0.62 6.47 -11.95
N LEU A 150 -0.95 7.60 -11.36
CA LEU A 150 -2.10 8.42 -11.78
C LEU A 150 -1.91 9.07 -13.16
N ALA A 151 -0.74 8.94 -13.78
CA ALA A 151 -0.53 9.29 -15.19
C ALA A 151 -1.17 8.29 -16.16
N GLU A 152 -1.53 7.08 -15.68
CA GLU A 152 -2.22 6.07 -16.49
C GLU A 152 -3.70 6.44 -16.70
N GLY A 153 -4.16 6.44 -17.95
CA GLY A 153 -5.54 6.80 -18.32
C GLY A 153 -6.59 5.90 -17.67
N SER A 154 -6.28 4.60 -17.53
CA SER A 154 -7.17 3.60 -16.93
C SER A 154 -7.53 3.89 -15.47
N VAL A 155 -6.67 4.59 -14.71
CA VAL A 155 -7.01 5.07 -13.36
C VAL A 155 -8.22 5.99 -13.40
N TRP A 156 -8.23 6.94 -14.33
CA TRP A 156 -9.32 7.92 -14.45
C TRP A 156 -10.60 7.31 -15.05
N GLU A 157 -10.49 6.31 -15.91
CA GLU A 157 -11.64 5.50 -16.35
C GLU A 157 -12.25 4.73 -15.17
N GLY A 158 -11.40 4.15 -14.31
CA GLY A 158 -11.82 3.52 -13.06
C GLY A 158 -12.46 4.53 -12.09
N ALA A 159 -11.86 5.70 -11.92
CA ALA A 159 -12.37 6.76 -11.06
C ALA A 159 -13.78 7.23 -11.50
N MET A 160 -13.94 7.48 -12.80
CA MET A 160 -15.24 7.84 -13.39
C MET A 160 -16.29 6.76 -13.14
N SER A 161 -15.93 5.49 -13.33
CA SER A 161 -16.83 4.34 -13.12
C SER A 161 -17.21 4.21 -11.64
N GLY A 162 -16.24 4.30 -10.72
CA GLY A 162 -16.47 4.22 -9.28
C GLY A 162 -17.46 5.27 -8.79
N GLY A 163 -17.29 6.52 -9.23
CA GLY A 163 -18.19 7.62 -8.91
C GLY A 163 -19.58 7.46 -9.54
N ASN A 164 -19.63 7.08 -10.84
CA ASN A 164 -20.90 6.87 -11.55
C ASN A 164 -21.79 5.80 -10.91
N TYR A 165 -21.20 4.69 -10.47
CA TYR A 165 -21.93 3.60 -9.80
C TYR A 165 -22.07 3.81 -8.29
N GLN A 166 -21.61 4.93 -7.74
CA GLN A 166 -21.71 5.27 -6.32
C GLN A 166 -21.22 4.14 -5.40
N LEU A 167 -20.02 3.61 -5.70
CA LEU A 167 -19.48 2.44 -5.01
C LEU A 167 -18.95 2.81 -3.62
N ASP A 168 -19.83 3.00 -2.64
CA ASP A 168 -19.47 3.34 -1.27
C ASP A 168 -18.78 2.20 -0.49
N ASN A 169 -18.75 1.01 -1.06
CA ASN A 169 -17.94 -0.11 -0.60
C ASN A 169 -16.51 -0.12 -1.20
N LEU A 170 -16.09 0.92 -1.93
CA LEU A 170 -14.76 1.07 -2.51
C LEU A 170 -13.99 2.20 -1.83
N CYS A 171 -12.80 1.87 -1.33
CA CYS A 171 -11.82 2.83 -0.81
C CYS A 171 -10.50 2.71 -1.59
N ALA A 172 -10.08 3.79 -2.23
CA ALA A 172 -8.78 3.90 -2.90
C ALA A 172 -7.83 4.73 -2.04
N LEU A 173 -6.58 4.31 -1.93
CA LEU A 173 -5.51 5.06 -1.28
C LEU A 173 -4.48 5.46 -2.34
N VAL A 174 -4.00 6.69 -2.30
CA VAL A 174 -2.94 7.19 -3.17
C VAL A 174 -1.70 7.47 -2.34
N ASP A 175 -0.65 6.69 -2.51
CA ASP A 175 0.67 6.97 -1.94
C ASP A 175 1.31 8.15 -2.68
N ARG A 176 1.04 9.37 -2.20
CA ARG A 176 1.53 10.63 -2.78
C ARG A 176 2.89 10.99 -2.21
N ASN A 177 3.91 10.22 -2.61
CA ASN A 177 5.29 10.45 -2.21
C ASN A 177 6.04 11.43 -3.14
N ARG A 178 5.40 11.92 -4.21
CA ARG A 178 5.86 12.96 -5.15
C ARG A 178 7.08 12.58 -5.98
N LEU A 179 7.51 11.34 -5.95
CA LEU A 179 8.69 10.87 -6.67
C LEU A 179 8.38 9.58 -7.46
N GLN A 180 8.77 9.57 -8.72
CA GLN A 180 8.80 8.39 -9.57
C GLN A 180 10.23 8.10 -10.06
N ILE A 181 10.45 7.03 -10.84
CA ILE A 181 11.79 6.62 -11.29
C ILE A 181 12.59 7.77 -11.90
N SER A 182 11.95 8.58 -12.74
CA SER A 182 12.59 9.63 -13.54
C SER A 182 12.66 11.00 -12.85
N GLY A 183 12.13 11.16 -11.66
CA GLY A 183 12.17 12.42 -10.92
C GLY A 183 10.89 12.74 -10.17
N SER A 184 10.67 14.01 -9.91
CA SER A 184 9.44 14.50 -9.27
C SER A 184 8.23 14.27 -10.17
N THR A 185 7.09 13.89 -9.60
CA THR A 185 5.83 13.75 -10.34
C THR A 185 5.41 15.05 -11.02
N GLU A 186 5.73 16.21 -10.43
CA GLU A 186 5.40 17.52 -10.99
C GLU A 186 6.25 17.88 -12.22
N ASP A 187 7.49 17.37 -12.29
CA ASP A 187 8.38 17.61 -13.43
C ASP A 187 8.14 16.63 -14.57
N VAL A 188 7.73 15.40 -14.27
CA VAL A 188 7.52 14.34 -15.27
C VAL A 188 6.14 14.42 -15.90
N MET A 189 5.09 14.44 -15.08
CA MET A 189 3.70 14.59 -15.50
C MET A 189 2.92 15.26 -14.38
N LYS A 190 2.75 16.57 -14.51
CA LYS A 190 2.19 17.43 -13.48
C LYS A 190 0.84 16.92 -12.96
N GLN A 191 0.77 16.75 -11.66
CA GLN A 191 -0.41 16.19 -10.99
C GLN A 191 -1.44 17.26 -10.58
N ASP A 192 -1.04 18.52 -10.41
CA ASP A 192 -1.87 19.64 -9.90
C ASP A 192 -2.62 19.25 -8.60
N SER A 193 -3.86 19.73 -8.43
CA SER A 193 -4.72 19.30 -7.33
C SER A 193 -5.31 17.93 -7.63
N GLN A 194 -4.76 16.89 -7.03
CA GLN A 194 -5.38 15.55 -7.06
C GLN A 194 -6.75 15.56 -6.40
N GLU A 195 -6.92 16.33 -5.34
CA GLU A 195 -8.18 16.49 -4.60
C GLU A 195 -9.32 16.93 -5.52
N GLU A 196 -9.07 17.95 -6.35
CA GLU A 196 -10.08 18.46 -7.29
C GLU A 196 -10.41 17.45 -8.38
N ARG A 197 -9.41 16.73 -8.90
CA ARG A 197 -9.62 15.69 -9.92
C ARG A 197 -10.52 14.57 -9.41
N TRP A 198 -10.23 14.01 -8.23
CA TRP A 198 -11.05 12.96 -7.64
C TRP A 198 -12.46 13.46 -7.29
N ALA A 199 -12.58 14.67 -6.73
CA ALA A 199 -13.87 15.29 -6.42
C ALA A 199 -14.72 15.49 -7.68
N ALA A 200 -14.12 15.86 -8.82
CA ALA A 200 -14.82 16.01 -10.10
C ALA A 200 -15.45 14.70 -10.61
N PHE A 201 -14.91 13.55 -10.24
CA PHE A 201 -15.51 12.23 -10.52
C PHE A 201 -16.54 11.78 -9.45
N GLY A 202 -16.86 12.63 -8.47
CA GLY A 202 -17.89 12.33 -7.46
C GLY A 202 -17.41 11.52 -6.27
N TRP A 203 -16.08 11.44 -6.05
CA TRP A 203 -15.50 10.76 -4.90
C TRP A 203 -15.54 11.62 -3.62
N ASN A 204 -15.66 10.96 -2.47
CA ASN A 204 -15.28 11.54 -1.19
C ASN A 204 -13.76 11.58 -1.10
N VAL A 205 -13.17 12.74 -0.79
CA VAL A 205 -11.73 12.95 -0.84
C VAL A 205 -11.21 13.31 0.55
N LEU A 206 -10.27 12.53 1.05
CA LEU A 206 -9.56 12.78 2.30
C LEU A 206 -8.08 12.96 1.95
N SER A 207 -7.44 14.06 2.37
CA SER A 207 -6.01 14.31 2.18
C SER A 207 -5.35 14.46 3.54
N ILE A 208 -4.42 13.56 3.88
CA ILE A 208 -3.88 13.41 5.23
C ILE A 208 -2.35 13.28 5.21
N PRO A 209 -1.65 13.50 6.34
CA PRO A 209 -0.28 13.04 6.53
C PRO A 209 -0.21 11.51 6.37
N GLY A 210 0.50 11.04 5.33
CA GLY A 210 0.46 9.63 4.91
C GLY A 210 1.38 8.70 5.69
N ASN A 211 2.24 9.23 6.56
CA ASN A 211 3.06 8.46 7.50
C ASN A 211 2.64 8.67 8.97
N ASP A 212 1.45 9.20 9.20
CA ASP A 212 0.82 9.34 10.51
C ASP A 212 -0.22 8.21 10.69
N VAL A 213 0.10 7.24 11.53
CA VAL A 213 -0.73 6.03 11.75
C VAL A 213 -2.11 6.40 12.27
N GLN A 214 -2.20 7.39 13.19
CA GLN A 214 -3.47 7.83 13.74
C GLN A 214 -4.34 8.51 12.66
N ALA A 215 -3.74 9.33 11.81
CA ALA A 215 -4.45 9.97 10.71
C ALA A 215 -4.94 8.94 9.66
N ILE A 216 -4.16 7.90 9.40
CA ILE A 216 -4.53 6.81 8.50
C ILE A 216 -5.72 6.03 9.07
N ASP A 217 -5.66 5.61 10.34
CA ASP A 217 -6.71 4.86 11.02
C ASP A 217 -8.04 5.64 11.05
N ALA A 218 -7.97 6.92 11.39
CA ALA A 218 -9.15 7.82 11.36
C ALA A 218 -9.73 7.98 9.96
N ALA A 219 -8.89 8.12 8.93
CA ALA A 219 -9.35 8.27 7.55
C ALA A 219 -10.00 6.99 7.01
N LEU A 220 -9.46 5.82 7.34
CA LEU A 220 -10.05 4.53 6.97
C LEU A 220 -11.40 4.30 7.68
N THR A 221 -11.54 4.71 8.94
CA THR A 221 -12.81 4.72 9.66
C THR A 221 -13.85 5.61 8.96
N LEU A 222 -13.49 6.84 8.62
CA LEU A 222 -14.38 7.76 7.89
C LEU A 222 -14.76 7.23 6.51
N ALA A 223 -13.82 6.56 5.81
CA ALA A 223 -14.10 5.90 4.53
C ALA A 223 -15.13 4.78 4.68
N ALA A 224 -15.07 4.02 5.79
CA ALA A 224 -16.03 2.94 6.05
C ALA A 224 -17.44 3.48 6.36
N GLU A 225 -17.56 4.66 6.96
CA GLU A 225 -18.81 5.33 7.29
C GLU A 225 -19.42 6.11 6.12
N THR A 226 -18.64 6.39 5.07
CA THR A 226 -19.10 7.16 3.92
C THR A 226 -20.10 6.36 3.09
N CYS A 227 -21.28 6.92 2.84
CA CYS A 227 -22.35 6.30 2.06
C CYS A 227 -22.58 7.01 0.72
N GLY A 228 -23.02 6.27 -0.29
CA GLY A 228 -23.48 6.78 -1.58
C GLY A 228 -22.37 7.25 -2.52
N LYS A 229 -21.09 7.14 -2.17
CA LYS A 229 -19.96 7.46 -3.04
C LYS A 229 -18.67 6.77 -2.57
N PRO A 230 -17.77 6.42 -3.50
CA PRO A 230 -16.46 5.86 -3.13
C PRO A 230 -15.60 6.91 -2.41
N THR A 231 -14.63 6.43 -1.63
CA THR A 231 -13.67 7.31 -0.93
C THR A 231 -12.27 7.13 -1.51
N VAL A 232 -11.57 8.24 -1.72
CA VAL A 232 -10.13 8.25 -1.96
C VAL A 232 -9.42 8.94 -0.78
N ILE A 233 -8.37 8.29 -0.28
CA ILE A 233 -7.48 8.83 0.76
C ILE A 233 -6.15 9.16 0.09
N ILE A 234 -5.81 10.44 0.00
CA ILE A 234 -4.53 10.92 -0.50
C ILE A 234 -3.57 10.96 0.68
N LEU A 235 -2.63 10.04 0.68
CA LEU A 235 -1.59 9.89 1.68
C LEU A 235 -0.39 10.75 1.30
N ASN A 236 -0.20 11.90 1.92
CA ASN A 236 1.00 12.72 1.71
C ASN A 236 2.17 12.07 2.46
N THR A 237 2.87 11.19 1.79
CA THR A 237 3.96 10.38 2.33
C THR A 237 5.33 10.95 1.97
N VAL A 238 6.36 10.44 2.64
CA VAL A 238 7.77 10.63 2.29
C VAL A 238 8.29 9.36 1.64
N LYS A 239 8.82 9.44 0.41
CA LYS A 239 9.48 8.31 -0.22
C LYS A 239 10.71 7.90 0.58
N GLY A 240 10.84 6.60 0.89
CA GLY A 240 11.96 6.14 1.72
C GLY A 240 11.84 6.50 3.20
N TYR A 241 10.63 6.75 3.72
CA TYR A 241 10.38 7.18 5.10
C TYR A 241 11.03 6.28 6.15
N GLY A 242 11.71 6.90 7.11
CA GLY A 242 12.27 6.26 8.30
C GLY A 242 13.80 6.28 8.38
N SER A 243 14.51 6.70 7.30
CA SER A 243 15.95 6.92 7.35
C SER A 243 16.38 8.04 6.40
N PRO A 244 17.12 9.04 6.88
CA PRO A 244 17.68 10.11 6.04
C PRO A 244 18.58 9.62 4.91
N VAL A 245 19.04 8.37 4.99
CA VAL A 245 19.84 7.73 3.93
C VAL A 245 19.03 7.66 2.63
N MET A 246 17.71 7.40 2.70
CA MET A 246 16.85 7.14 1.54
C MET A 246 15.70 8.15 1.36
N GLU A 247 15.35 8.94 2.37
CA GLU A 247 14.23 9.88 2.31
C GLU A 247 14.35 10.89 1.17
N ASP A 248 13.23 11.13 0.47
CA ASP A 248 13.07 12.10 -0.63
C ASP A 248 14.11 11.99 -1.75
N LYS A 249 14.64 10.79 -2.00
CA LYS A 249 15.62 10.55 -3.05
C LYS A 249 15.04 9.66 -4.15
N ALA A 250 14.87 10.20 -5.36
CA ALA A 250 14.37 9.45 -6.52
C ALA A 250 15.23 8.21 -6.83
N GLY A 251 16.55 8.30 -6.67
CA GLY A 251 17.47 7.18 -6.88
C GLY A 251 17.21 5.96 -5.98
N TRP A 252 16.49 6.14 -4.89
CA TRP A 252 16.08 5.06 -3.99
C TRP A 252 14.77 4.36 -4.43
N HIS A 253 14.28 4.63 -5.62
CA HIS A 253 13.12 3.90 -6.16
C HIS A 253 13.42 2.39 -6.28
N HIS A 254 14.60 2.05 -6.81
CA HIS A 254 15.06 0.67 -6.98
C HIS A 254 16.55 0.57 -6.67
N HIS A 255 16.90 0.86 -5.41
CA HIS A 255 18.28 0.81 -4.91
C HIS A 255 18.44 -0.36 -3.96
N LEU A 256 19.50 -1.14 -4.13
CA LEU A 256 19.91 -2.16 -3.16
C LEU A 256 20.92 -1.52 -2.21
N PRO A 257 20.59 -1.41 -0.91
CA PRO A 257 21.53 -0.88 0.08
C PRO A 257 22.85 -1.68 0.11
N ASN A 258 23.98 -0.97 0.19
CA ASN A 258 25.22 -1.61 0.57
C ASN A 258 25.26 -1.87 2.09
N ASP A 259 26.31 -2.53 2.60
CA ASP A 259 26.40 -2.94 4.01
C ASP A 259 26.39 -1.73 4.97
N GLU A 260 26.99 -0.60 4.60
CA GLU A 260 27.00 0.62 5.41
C GLU A 260 25.62 1.30 5.42
N GLU A 261 24.98 1.41 4.26
CA GLU A 261 23.64 1.95 4.12
C GLU A 261 22.62 1.08 4.88
N TYR A 262 22.71 -0.25 4.74
CA TYR A 262 21.85 -1.17 5.48
C TYR A 262 22.03 -1.00 7.00
N ALA A 263 23.26 -0.99 7.50
CA ALA A 263 23.53 -0.83 8.93
C ALA A 263 22.93 0.50 9.45
N GLN A 264 23.09 1.59 8.70
CA GLN A 264 22.54 2.89 9.09
C GLN A 264 21.00 2.88 9.07
N ILE A 265 20.36 2.34 8.04
CA ILE A 265 18.90 2.23 7.94
C ILE A 265 18.33 1.46 9.13
N ILE A 266 18.93 0.32 9.48
CA ILE A 266 18.47 -0.48 10.62
C ILE A 266 18.67 0.24 11.95
N ALA A 267 19.77 0.99 12.11
CA ALA A 267 20.02 1.80 13.29
C ALA A 267 18.98 2.94 13.43
N ASP A 268 18.63 3.60 12.33
CA ASP A 268 17.62 4.65 12.31
C ASP A 268 16.23 4.10 12.73
N PHE A 269 15.82 2.93 12.19
CA PHE A 269 14.56 2.28 12.59
C PHE A 269 14.54 1.89 14.08
N ALA A 270 15.67 1.39 14.60
CA ALA A 270 15.79 1.06 16.01
C ALA A 270 15.65 2.32 16.89
N ALA A 271 16.31 3.43 16.51
CA ALA A 271 16.20 4.69 17.23
C ALA A 271 14.78 5.25 17.26
N HIS A 272 14.07 5.19 16.13
CA HIS A 272 12.65 5.58 16.09
C HIS A 272 11.78 4.72 17.02
N LYS A 273 11.98 3.40 17.01
CA LYS A 273 11.24 2.49 17.88
C LYS A 273 11.52 2.72 19.35
N GLU A 274 12.78 2.98 19.72
CA GLU A 274 13.15 3.30 21.10
C GLU A 274 12.50 4.60 21.58
N ALA A 275 12.39 5.61 20.73
CA ALA A 275 11.75 6.89 21.06
C ALA A 275 10.24 6.78 21.37
N ILE A 276 9.56 5.72 20.90
CA ILE A 276 8.15 5.47 21.20
C ILE A 276 8.00 4.81 22.58
N ASN A 277 8.98 3.97 22.97
CA ASN A 277 8.90 3.16 24.19
C ASN A 277 9.55 3.83 25.43
N GLY A 278 10.17 4.99 25.27
CA GLY A 278 10.83 5.77 26.32
C GLY A 278 10.06 6.98 26.71
#